data_b0a0f59fe8ff3a44ee0fe0210ebd3667
#
_entry.id   b0a0f59fe8ff3a44ee0fe0210ebd3667
#
_cell.length_a   1.000
_cell.length_b   1.000
_cell.length_c   1.000
_cell.angle_alpha   90.00
_cell.angle_beta   90.00
_cell.angle_gamma   90.00
#
_symmetry.space_group_name_H-M   'P 1'
#
loop_
_entity.id
_entity.type
_entity.pdbx_description
1 polymer ?
#
loop_
_entity_poly.entity_id
_entity_poly.type
_entity_poly.pdbx_seq_one_letter_code
_entity_poly.pdbx_strand_id
1 'polypeptide(L)'
;ITASAFRKWKSYGFSDGHIADALSGFPATGLKGISASRNEQAVMSARHRHVVHPIFRMVDSCAAEFAAKTPYYYSTYEPHGDNRVDVLPNLENRTKRRQVVIGSGPIRIGQGIEFDYGCVHAVKAIREAGMDAVLMNNNPETVSTDFDTSDRLYFEPLTLEYVTEVLLREKAHGILLQFGGQTAINLAL
;
A
#
# COMPACT_ATOMS: atom_id res chain seq x y z
N ILE A 1 7.47 15.32 -18.40
CA ILE A 1 7.42 15.54 -16.93
C ILE A 1 8.81 15.24 -16.39
N THR A 2 9.30 16.07 -15.47
CA THR A 2 10.63 15.90 -14.84
C THR A 2 10.52 15.17 -13.50
N ALA A 3 11.64 14.61 -13.03
CA ALA A 3 11.72 14.03 -11.68
C ALA A 3 11.34 15.03 -10.57
N SER A 4 11.75 16.30 -10.72
CA SER A 4 11.43 17.36 -9.76
C SER A 4 9.93 17.64 -9.70
N ALA A 5 9.25 17.67 -10.86
CA ALA A 5 7.80 17.85 -10.91
C ALA A 5 7.07 16.68 -10.21
N PHE A 6 7.47 15.45 -10.51
CA PHE A 6 6.90 14.29 -9.82
C PHE A 6 7.08 14.37 -8.31
N ARG A 7 8.30 14.63 -7.83
CA ARG A 7 8.56 14.76 -6.39
C ARG A 7 7.67 15.82 -5.73
N LYS A 8 7.55 16.98 -6.37
CA LYS A 8 6.71 18.07 -5.87
C LYS A 8 5.24 17.68 -5.78
N TRP A 9 4.68 17.08 -6.85
CA TRP A 9 3.27 16.68 -6.84
C TRP A 9 3.01 15.56 -5.84
N LYS A 10 3.90 14.57 -5.77
CA LYS A 10 3.79 13.48 -4.81
C LYS A 10 3.90 13.95 -3.36
N SER A 11 4.77 14.92 -3.06
CA SER A 11 4.87 15.49 -1.71
C SER A 11 3.65 16.30 -1.29
N TYR A 12 2.82 16.74 -2.25
CA TYR A 12 1.52 17.36 -1.99
C TYR A 12 0.37 16.34 -1.87
N GLY A 13 0.65 15.05 -1.99
CA GLY A 13 -0.34 13.99 -1.86
C GLY A 13 -1.11 13.66 -3.14
N PHE A 14 -0.74 14.20 -4.30
CA PHE A 14 -1.37 13.81 -5.56
C PHE A 14 -1.02 12.37 -5.94
N SER A 15 -2.05 11.53 -6.14
CA SER A 15 -1.87 10.19 -6.68
C SER A 15 -1.46 10.20 -8.15
N ASP A 16 -0.91 9.09 -8.65
CA ASP A 16 -0.63 8.93 -10.08
C ASP A 16 -1.92 9.06 -10.91
N GLY A 17 -3.06 8.63 -10.38
CA GLY A 17 -4.38 8.84 -10.99
C GLY A 17 -4.78 10.31 -11.08
N HIS A 18 -4.59 11.11 -10.00
CA HIS A 18 -4.87 12.56 -10.04
C HIS A 18 -3.98 13.28 -11.05
N ILE A 19 -2.70 12.89 -11.14
CA ILE A 19 -1.76 13.45 -12.12
C ILE A 19 -2.21 13.10 -13.54
N ALA A 20 -2.62 11.86 -13.77
CA ALA A 20 -3.12 11.41 -15.07
C ALA A 20 -4.38 12.18 -15.50
N ASP A 21 -5.33 12.36 -14.59
CA ASP A 21 -6.56 13.12 -14.84
C ASP A 21 -6.26 14.59 -15.21
N ALA A 22 -5.36 15.22 -14.45
CA ALA A 22 -4.96 16.60 -14.72
C ALA A 22 -4.25 16.75 -16.08
N LEU A 23 -3.41 15.80 -16.46
CA LEU A 23 -2.71 15.81 -17.74
C LEU A 23 -3.64 15.55 -18.93
N SER A 24 -4.73 14.80 -18.73
CA SER A 24 -5.72 14.51 -19.78
C SER A 24 -6.80 15.58 -19.93
N GLY A 25 -6.75 16.63 -19.09
CA GLY A 25 -7.73 17.73 -19.12
C GLY A 25 -9.12 17.36 -18.61
N PHE A 26 -9.26 16.19 -17.96
CA PHE A 26 -10.52 15.80 -17.32
C PHE A 26 -10.53 16.24 -15.85
N PRO A 27 -11.63 16.84 -15.37
CA PRO A 27 -11.79 17.09 -13.95
C PRO A 27 -11.76 15.75 -13.19
N ALA A 28 -11.16 15.72 -12.02
CA ALA A 28 -11.13 14.57 -11.11
C ALA A 28 -12.56 14.29 -10.56
N THR A 29 -13.47 13.90 -11.44
CA THR A 29 -14.80 13.43 -11.09
C THR A 29 -14.71 11.93 -10.92
N GLY A 30 -15.08 11.38 -9.77
CA GLY A 30 -14.98 9.97 -9.40
C GLY A 30 -15.59 8.91 -10.35
N LEU A 31 -15.81 9.25 -11.61
CA LEU A 31 -16.27 8.40 -12.70
C LEU A 31 -15.05 7.90 -13.51
N LYS A 32 -14.34 6.92 -12.96
CA LYS A 32 -13.22 6.27 -13.65
C LYS A 32 -13.74 5.25 -14.65
N GLY A 33 -13.64 5.56 -15.94
CA GLY A 33 -13.73 4.58 -17.01
C GLY A 33 -12.39 3.85 -17.25
N ILE A 34 -12.41 2.78 -18.03
CA ILE A 34 -11.22 1.95 -18.39
C ILE A 34 -10.04 2.78 -18.94
N SER A 35 -10.32 3.94 -19.51
CA SER A 35 -9.31 4.89 -20.03
C SER A 35 -8.45 5.52 -18.93
N ALA A 36 -9.00 5.79 -17.74
CA ALA A 36 -8.27 6.41 -16.63
C ALA A 36 -7.18 5.49 -16.06
N SER A 37 -7.45 4.19 -15.97
CA SER A 37 -6.50 3.18 -15.49
C SER A 37 -5.24 3.12 -16.36
N ARG A 38 -5.35 3.19 -17.69
CA ARG A 38 -4.18 3.18 -18.59
C ARG A 38 -3.31 4.44 -18.42
N ASN A 39 -3.95 5.58 -18.20
CA ASN A 39 -3.24 6.84 -17.98
C ASN A 39 -2.52 6.84 -16.62
N GLU A 40 -3.12 6.29 -15.57
CA GLU A 40 -2.48 6.10 -14.27
C GLU A 40 -1.24 5.20 -14.38
N GLN A 41 -1.33 4.07 -15.08
CA GLN A 41 -0.19 3.19 -15.32
C GLN A 41 0.94 3.88 -16.11
N ALA A 42 0.58 4.72 -17.07
CA ALA A 42 1.57 5.49 -17.84
C ALA A 42 2.30 6.51 -16.96
N VAL A 43 1.58 7.20 -16.06
CA VAL A 43 2.15 8.14 -15.09
C VAL A 43 3.05 7.40 -14.10
N MET A 44 2.59 6.29 -13.52
CA MET A 44 3.38 5.44 -12.62
C MET A 44 4.67 4.96 -13.29
N SER A 45 4.58 4.46 -14.52
CA SER A 45 5.74 4.01 -15.29
C SER A 45 6.72 5.15 -15.58
N ALA A 46 6.21 6.36 -15.87
CA ALA A 46 7.04 7.54 -16.06
C ALA A 46 7.75 7.95 -14.76
N ARG A 47 7.03 7.94 -13.65
CA ARG A 47 7.57 8.24 -12.32
C ARG A 47 8.68 7.24 -11.92
N HIS A 48 8.47 5.94 -12.16
CA HIS A 48 9.47 4.90 -11.90
C HIS A 48 10.73 5.08 -12.75
N ARG A 49 10.60 5.42 -14.05
CA ARG A 49 11.77 5.75 -14.91
C ARG A 49 12.60 6.91 -14.37
N HIS A 50 11.98 7.82 -13.63
CA HIS A 50 12.68 8.93 -12.96
C HIS A 50 13.17 8.57 -11.56
N VAL A 51 13.05 7.32 -11.14
CA VAL A 51 13.46 6.82 -9.80
C VAL A 51 12.82 7.66 -8.68
N VAL A 52 11.52 7.93 -8.82
CA VAL A 52 10.72 8.61 -7.80
C VAL A 52 9.82 7.58 -7.14
N HIS A 53 10.26 7.10 -5.98
CA HIS A 53 9.54 6.12 -5.15
C HIS A 53 9.25 6.72 -3.77
N PRO A 54 8.21 6.26 -3.07
CA PRO A 54 7.99 6.62 -1.69
C PRO A 54 9.07 6.01 -0.80
N ILE A 55 9.24 6.59 0.38
CA ILE A 55 9.88 5.95 1.52
C ILE A 55 8.82 5.41 2.45
N PHE A 56 9.14 4.37 3.22
CA PHE A 56 8.23 3.80 4.19
C PHE A 56 8.65 4.17 5.60
N ARG A 57 7.66 4.56 6.41
CA ARG A 57 7.84 4.92 7.81
C ARG A 57 7.01 4.02 8.71
N MET A 58 7.49 3.82 9.92
CA MET A 58 6.73 3.15 10.96
C MET A 58 5.74 4.12 11.60
N VAL A 59 4.54 3.66 11.89
CA VAL A 59 3.56 4.44 12.64
C VAL A 59 4.04 4.56 14.08
N ASP A 60 4.19 5.80 14.55
CA ASP A 60 4.47 6.07 15.96
C ASP A 60 3.17 6.02 16.77
N SER A 61 2.92 4.87 17.40
CA SER A 61 1.75 4.66 18.24
C SER A 61 1.91 5.20 19.66
N CYS A 62 3.07 5.75 20.00
CA CYS A 62 3.41 6.23 21.34
C CYS A 62 3.62 7.75 21.40
N ALA A 63 3.24 8.49 20.36
CA ALA A 63 3.36 9.96 20.28
C ALA A 63 4.76 10.49 20.69
N ALA A 64 5.80 9.77 20.30
CA ALA A 64 7.21 10.03 20.61
C ALA A 64 7.58 9.99 22.12
N GLU A 65 6.68 9.56 22.99
CA GLU A 65 6.99 9.38 24.42
C GLU A 65 7.94 8.17 24.63
N PHE A 66 7.79 7.14 23.82
CA PHE A 66 8.64 5.94 23.81
C PHE A 66 8.93 5.51 22.38
N ALA A 67 10.03 4.81 22.17
CA ALA A 67 10.32 4.20 20.86
C ALA A 67 9.27 3.13 20.52
N ALA A 68 8.33 3.47 19.64
CA ALA A 68 7.34 2.52 19.14
C ALA A 68 8.03 1.42 18.32
N LYS A 69 7.69 0.16 18.61
CA LYS A 69 8.11 -1.01 17.81
C LYS A 69 6.87 -1.73 17.32
N THR A 70 6.18 -1.12 16.37
CA THR A 70 4.97 -1.69 15.78
C THR A 70 5.26 -2.23 14.39
N PRO A 71 4.57 -3.27 13.92
CA PRO A 71 4.68 -3.74 12.54
C PRO A 71 3.90 -2.85 11.55
N TYR A 72 3.56 -1.62 11.91
CA TYR A 72 2.69 -0.71 11.18
C TYR A 72 3.49 0.27 10.35
N TYR A 73 3.25 0.29 9.05
CA TYR A 73 3.99 1.11 8.10
C TYR A 73 3.04 1.90 7.21
N TYR A 74 3.54 3.04 6.73
CA TYR A 74 2.89 3.87 5.72
C TYR A 74 3.95 4.47 4.79
N SER A 75 3.55 4.81 3.58
CA SER A 75 4.42 5.44 2.59
C SER A 75 4.29 6.96 2.59
N THR A 76 5.37 7.65 2.24
CA THR A 76 5.40 9.10 2.09
C THR A 76 6.39 9.53 1.04
N TYR A 77 6.12 10.70 0.41
CA TYR A 77 7.01 11.37 -0.53
C TYR A 77 7.51 12.70 0.05
N GLU A 78 7.92 12.71 1.30
CA GLU A 78 8.35 13.93 1.97
C GLU A 78 9.39 14.71 1.17
N PRO A 79 9.34 16.06 1.19
CA PRO A 79 10.36 16.88 0.58
C PRO A 79 11.72 16.67 1.27
N HIS A 80 12.77 16.84 0.50
CA HIS A 80 14.15 16.58 0.86
C HIS A 80 14.59 17.28 2.16
N GLY A 81 14.78 16.49 3.22
CA GLY A 81 15.67 16.78 4.31
C GLY A 81 16.64 15.62 4.44
N ASP A 82 17.80 15.82 5.07
CA ASP A 82 18.88 14.84 5.18
C ASP A 82 18.52 13.52 5.88
N ASN A 83 17.27 13.32 6.30
CA ASN A 83 16.79 12.19 7.05
C ASN A 83 15.74 11.35 6.30
N ARG A 84 15.98 11.04 5.02
CA ARG A 84 15.20 10.04 4.29
C ARG A 84 15.57 8.63 4.78
N VAL A 85 15.17 8.30 5.99
CA VAL A 85 15.36 6.95 6.50
C VAL A 85 14.12 6.14 6.17
N ASP A 86 14.26 5.24 5.20
CA ASP A 86 13.34 4.13 5.04
C ASP A 86 13.55 3.19 6.24
N VAL A 87 12.58 3.17 7.16
CA VAL A 87 12.69 2.40 8.41
C VAL A 87 12.35 0.93 8.25
N LEU A 88 11.97 0.51 7.03
CA LEU A 88 11.76 -0.91 6.81
C LEU A 88 13.07 -1.68 6.99
N PRO A 89 13.02 -2.79 7.71
CA PRO A 89 14.20 -3.65 7.87
C PRO A 89 14.78 -4.02 6.51
N ASN A 90 16.10 -4.11 6.42
CA ASN A 90 16.75 -4.61 5.23
C ASN A 90 16.22 -6.01 4.90
N LEU A 91 15.45 -6.10 3.80
CA LEU A 91 14.80 -7.33 3.38
C LEU A 91 15.75 -8.27 2.60
N GLU A 92 16.96 -7.82 2.30
CA GLU A 92 17.93 -8.57 1.49
C GLU A 92 18.42 -9.85 2.21
N ASN A 93 18.48 -9.81 3.54
CA ASN A 93 18.93 -10.95 4.36
C ASN A 93 17.79 -11.89 4.79
N ARG A 94 16.54 -11.68 4.31
CA ARG A 94 15.42 -12.53 4.68
C ARG A 94 15.24 -13.68 3.70
N THR A 95 15.31 -14.89 4.20
CA THR A 95 15.20 -16.13 3.42
C THR A 95 13.76 -16.59 3.18
N LYS A 96 12.81 -16.13 4.00
CA LYS A 96 11.41 -16.54 3.90
C LYS A 96 10.73 -15.90 2.70
N ARG A 97 9.88 -16.69 2.04
CA ARG A 97 8.94 -16.16 1.04
C ARG A 97 7.95 -15.21 1.69
N ARG A 98 7.51 -14.21 0.95
CA ARG A 98 6.55 -13.20 1.40
C ARG A 98 5.28 -13.25 0.57
N GLN A 99 4.14 -13.29 1.24
CA GLN A 99 2.83 -13.19 0.63
C GLN A 99 2.13 -11.93 1.12
N VAL A 100 1.55 -11.18 0.22
CA VAL A 100 0.79 -9.97 0.56
C VAL A 100 -0.70 -10.29 0.49
N VAL A 101 -1.41 -10.01 1.56
CA VAL A 101 -2.87 -10.09 1.64
C VAL A 101 -3.43 -8.69 1.54
N ILE A 102 -4.35 -8.46 0.61
CA ILE A 102 -5.03 -7.16 0.49
C ILE A 102 -6.36 -7.24 1.23
N GLY A 103 -6.54 -6.34 2.20
CA GLY A 103 -7.77 -6.18 2.95
C GLY A 103 -8.89 -5.53 2.15
N SER A 104 -10.05 -5.41 2.77
CA SER A 104 -11.26 -4.85 2.13
C SER A 104 -11.37 -3.32 2.27
N GLY A 105 -10.56 -2.72 3.13
CA GLY A 105 -10.79 -1.35 3.57
C GLY A 105 -11.95 -1.23 4.56
N PRO A 106 -12.53 -0.05 4.72
CA PRO A 106 -13.68 0.16 5.58
C PRO A 106 -14.88 -0.68 5.14
N ILE A 107 -15.61 -1.25 6.11
CA ILE A 107 -16.83 -2.01 5.87
C ILE A 107 -17.87 -1.09 5.24
N ARG A 108 -18.46 -1.53 4.14
CA ARG A 108 -19.51 -0.80 3.41
C ARG A 108 -20.89 -1.29 3.84
N ILE A 109 -21.92 -0.47 3.59
CA ILE A 109 -23.33 -0.90 3.80
C ILE A 109 -23.59 -2.17 2.98
N GLY A 110 -24.16 -3.19 3.64
CA GLY A 110 -24.41 -4.50 3.05
C GLY A 110 -23.26 -5.49 3.13
N GLN A 111 -22.12 -5.12 3.74
CA GLN A 111 -21.00 -6.00 4.04
C GLN A 111 -20.96 -6.27 5.56
N GLY A 112 -20.44 -7.44 5.94
CA GLY A 112 -20.11 -7.77 7.32
C GLY A 112 -18.59 -7.92 7.49
N ILE A 113 -18.20 -8.57 8.58
CA ILE A 113 -16.78 -8.79 8.93
C ILE A 113 -16.15 -9.98 8.18
N GLU A 114 -16.86 -10.63 7.28
CA GLU A 114 -16.43 -11.84 6.57
C GLU A 114 -15.13 -11.61 5.79
N PHE A 115 -14.94 -10.42 5.22
CA PHE A 115 -13.71 -10.11 4.49
C PHE A 115 -12.51 -9.92 5.44
N ASP A 116 -12.73 -9.32 6.60
CA ASP A 116 -11.71 -9.19 7.62
C ASP A 116 -11.33 -10.54 8.21
N TYR A 117 -12.34 -11.35 8.55
CA TYR A 117 -12.16 -12.72 9.01
C TYR A 117 -11.36 -13.56 8.01
N GLY A 118 -11.70 -13.48 6.72
CA GLY A 118 -10.95 -14.14 5.65
C GLY A 118 -9.48 -13.70 5.58
N CYS A 119 -9.21 -12.40 5.74
CA CYS A 119 -7.84 -11.87 5.78
C CYS A 119 -7.05 -12.42 6.96
N VAL A 120 -7.63 -12.46 8.17
CA VAL A 120 -6.99 -13.03 9.37
C VAL A 120 -6.60 -14.49 9.14
N HIS A 121 -7.52 -15.30 8.61
CA HIS A 121 -7.24 -16.71 8.32
C HIS A 121 -6.20 -16.90 7.21
N ALA A 122 -6.22 -16.07 6.18
CA ALA A 122 -5.20 -16.09 5.13
C ALA A 122 -3.80 -15.79 5.69
N VAL A 123 -3.69 -14.76 6.51
CA VAL A 123 -2.43 -14.40 7.18
C VAL A 123 -1.94 -15.54 8.07
N LYS A 124 -2.83 -16.13 8.87
CA LYS A 124 -2.50 -17.27 9.73
C LYS A 124 -1.98 -18.45 8.92
N ALA A 125 -2.68 -18.84 7.86
CA ALA A 125 -2.26 -19.95 6.98
C ALA A 125 -0.88 -19.70 6.34
N ILE A 126 -0.59 -18.46 5.90
CA ILE A 126 0.71 -18.06 5.36
C ILE A 126 1.81 -18.26 6.39
N ARG A 127 1.59 -17.79 7.63
CA ARG A 127 2.56 -17.93 8.73
C ARG A 127 2.77 -19.40 9.11
N GLU A 128 1.71 -20.21 9.19
CA GLU A 128 1.77 -21.65 9.43
C GLU A 128 2.54 -22.40 8.33
N ALA A 129 2.48 -21.91 7.09
CA ALA A 129 3.28 -22.43 5.97
C ALA A 129 4.76 -21.98 6.02
N GLY A 130 5.19 -21.28 7.06
CA GLY A 130 6.56 -20.82 7.24
C GLY A 130 6.97 -19.63 6.38
N MET A 131 6.00 -18.91 5.80
CA MET A 131 6.20 -17.70 5.02
C MET A 131 5.96 -16.45 5.87
N ASP A 132 6.50 -15.30 5.43
CA ASP A 132 6.15 -14.01 6.02
C ASP A 132 4.80 -13.53 5.44
N ALA A 133 3.87 -13.17 6.31
CA ALA A 133 2.58 -12.62 5.95
C ALA A 133 2.59 -11.09 6.07
N VAL A 134 2.38 -10.43 4.95
CA VAL A 134 2.24 -8.97 4.87
C VAL A 134 0.79 -8.64 4.61
N LEU A 135 0.20 -7.78 5.43
CA LEU A 135 -1.15 -7.28 5.22
C LEU A 135 -1.11 -5.84 4.72
N MET A 136 -1.98 -5.51 3.81
CA MET A 136 -2.23 -4.13 3.38
C MET A 136 -3.71 -3.82 3.54
N ASN A 137 -4.02 -2.81 4.35
CA ASN A 137 -5.39 -2.37 4.61
C ASN A 137 -5.41 -0.88 4.95
N ASN A 138 -6.55 -0.23 4.76
CA ASN A 138 -6.77 1.15 5.17
C ASN A 138 -7.92 1.30 6.18
N ASN A 139 -8.32 0.20 6.82
CA ASN A 139 -9.22 0.20 7.97
C ASN A 139 -8.39 -0.05 9.24
N PRO A 140 -8.18 0.95 10.11
CA PRO A 140 -7.37 0.79 11.30
C PRO A 140 -8.09 0.07 12.46
N GLU A 141 -9.41 -0.08 12.38
CA GLU A 141 -10.24 -0.62 13.47
C GLU A 141 -10.85 -1.96 13.08
N THR A 142 -10.01 -2.94 12.82
CA THR A 142 -10.47 -4.29 12.52
C THR A 142 -9.42 -5.33 12.92
N VAL A 143 -9.84 -6.58 13.16
CA VAL A 143 -8.97 -7.63 13.72
C VAL A 143 -7.78 -7.95 12.83
N SER A 144 -7.91 -7.89 11.51
CA SER A 144 -6.79 -8.14 10.60
C SER A 144 -5.66 -7.11 10.76
N THR A 145 -5.98 -5.92 11.28
CA THR A 145 -5.01 -4.83 11.50
C THR A 145 -4.47 -4.77 12.93
N ASP A 146 -4.77 -5.75 13.76
CA ASP A 146 -4.16 -5.87 15.08
C ASP A 146 -2.65 -6.17 14.95
N PHE A 147 -1.87 -5.64 15.92
CA PHE A 147 -0.41 -5.61 15.87
C PHE A 147 0.27 -6.99 15.81
N ASP A 148 -0.39 -8.04 16.24
CA ASP A 148 0.11 -9.41 16.29
C ASP A 148 -0.43 -10.32 15.18
N THR A 149 -1.33 -9.82 14.35
CA THR A 149 -1.96 -10.59 13.29
C THR A 149 -0.97 -10.90 12.17
N SER A 150 -0.30 -9.89 11.61
CA SER A 150 0.63 -10.07 10.50
C SER A 150 2.07 -9.73 10.89
N ASP A 151 3.04 -10.20 10.10
CA ASP A 151 4.45 -9.85 10.31
C ASP A 151 4.75 -8.39 9.97
N ARG A 152 3.98 -7.82 9.02
CA ARG A 152 3.99 -6.40 8.65
C ARG A 152 2.62 -5.98 8.15
N LEU A 153 2.21 -4.78 8.56
CA LEU A 153 0.97 -4.15 8.14
C LEU A 153 1.27 -2.80 7.48
N TYR A 154 0.74 -2.60 6.28
CA TYR A 154 0.78 -1.35 5.57
C TYR A 154 -0.59 -0.67 5.61
N PHE A 155 -0.65 0.50 6.23
CA PHE A 155 -1.80 1.39 6.18
C PHE A 155 -1.70 2.26 4.94
N GLU A 156 -2.30 1.79 3.85
CA GLU A 156 -2.22 2.43 2.55
C GLU A 156 -3.56 2.43 1.82
N PRO A 157 -3.81 3.41 0.97
CA PRO A 157 -4.93 3.34 0.05
C PRO A 157 -4.85 2.09 -0.83
N LEU A 158 -5.96 1.37 -0.94
CA LEU A 158 -6.04 0.14 -1.73
C LEU A 158 -6.23 0.48 -3.21
N THR A 159 -5.22 1.11 -3.80
CA THR A 159 -5.15 1.50 -5.22
C THR A 159 -3.94 0.88 -5.90
N LEU A 160 -3.97 0.85 -7.23
CA LEU A 160 -2.90 0.23 -8.02
C LEU A 160 -1.52 0.82 -7.67
N GLU A 161 -1.41 2.13 -7.54
CA GLU A 161 -0.17 2.82 -7.20
C GLU A 161 0.43 2.30 -5.89
N TYR A 162 -0.33 2.40 -4.78
CA TYR A 162 0.17 2.06 -3.46
C TYR A 162 0.42 0.56 -3.29
N VAL A 163 -0.45 -0.27 -3.85
CA VAL A 163 -0.25 -1.73 -3.84
C VAL A 163 1.02 -2.10 -4.58
N THR A 164 1.27 -1.50 -5.76
CA THR A 164 2.49 -1.75 -6.54
C THR A 164 3.75 -1.38 -5.75
N GLU A 165 3.77 -0.22 -5.10
CA GLU A 165 4.93 0.22 -4.31
C GLU A 165 5.22 -0.73 -3.13
N VAL A 166 4.18 -1.20 -2.44
CA VAL A 166 4.34 -2.19 -1.35
C VAL A 166 4.86 -3.53 -1.90
N LEU A 167 4.30 -4.02 -3.00
CA LEU A 167 4.76 -5.28 -3.63
C LEU A 167 6.23 -5.22 -4.05
N LEU A 168 6.64 -4.10 -4.66
CA LEU A 168 8.03 -3.87 -5.07
C LEU A 168 8.95 -3.77 -3.85
N ARG A 169 8.53 -3.02 -2.83
CA ARG A 169 9.32 -2.83 -1.61
C ARG A 169 9.51 -4.13 -0.83
N GLU A 170 8.47 -4.94 -0.73
CA GLU A 170 8.49 -6.24 -0.07
C GLU A 170 9.17 -7.32 -0.91
N LYS A 171 9.41 -7.10 -2.21
CA LYS A 171 9.82 -8.15 -3.15
C LYS A 171 8.88 -9.36 -3.00
N ALA A 172 7.58 -9.10 -3.05
CA ALA A 172 6.53 -10.08 -2.79
C ALA A 172 6.60 -11.26 -3.76
N HIS A 173 6.40 -12.46 -3.27
CA HIS A 173 6.37 -13.68 -4.07
C HIS A 173 4.96 -14.00 -4.60
N GLY A 174 3.95 -13.40 -3.98
CA GLY A 174 2.55 -13.53 -4.38
C GLY A 174 1.66 -12.55 -3.64
N ILE A 175 0.44 -12.42 -4.14
CA ILE A 175 -0.60 -11.54 -3.62
C ILE A 175 -1.91 -12.32 -3.52
N LEU A 176 -2.64 -12.14 -2.42
CA LEU A 176 -3.98 -12.69 -2.21
C LEU A 176 -4.98 -11.54 -2.22
N LEU A 177 -5.88 -11.53 -3.20
CA LEU A 177 -6.89 -10.49 -3.41
C LEU A 177 -8.29 -10.93 -2.97
N GLN A 178 -8.57 -12.23 -2.99
CA GLN A 178 -9.92 -12.77 -2.81
C GLN A 178 -10.59 -12.33 -1.50
N PHE A 179 -9.82 -12.27 -0.42
CA PHE A 179 -10.36 -11.99 0.91
C PHE A 179 -10.65 -10.50 1.16
N GLY A 180 -10.13 -9.60 0.32
CA GLY A 180 -10.41 -8.17 0.38
C GLY A 180 -11.69 -7.74 -0.34
N GLY A 181 -12.50 -8.70 -0.79
CA GLY A 181 -13.75 -8.43 -1.50
C GLY A 181 -13.55 -7.66 -2.80
N GLN A 182 -14.59 -6.95 -3.23
CA GLN A 182 -14.58 -6.24 -4.52
C GLN A 182 -13.47 -5.19 -4.61
N THR A 183 -13.10 -4.55 -3.49
CA THR A 183 -12.02 -3.55 -3.46
C THR A 183 -10.70 -4.16 -3.92
N ALA A 184 -10.33 -5.30 -3.37
CA ALA A 184 -9.08 -5.97 -3.72
C ALA A 184 -9.16 -6.67 -5.08
N ILE A 185 -10.29 -7.32 -5.42
CA ILE A 185 -10.46 -8.02 -6.70
C ILE A 185 -10.36 -7.05 -7.89
N ASN A 186 -10.86 -5.82 -7.76
CA ASN A 186 -10.75 -4.81 -8.81
C ASN A 186 -9.30 -4.41 -9.13
N LEU A 187 -8.35 -4.68 -8.25
CA LEU A 187 -6.92 -4.43 -8.50
C LEU A 187 -6.30 -5.46 -9.47
N ALA A 188 -6.96 -6.59 -9.70
CA ALA A 188 -6.50 -7.64 -10.61
C ALA A 188 -6.86 -7.37 -12.08
N LEU A 189 -7.71 -6.38 -12.36
CA LEU A 189 -8.19 -6.01 -13.69
C LEU A 189 -7.39 -4.86 -14.28
#